data_197294d6f22fdcd65d76dbd5cad0ef20
#
_entry.id   197294d6f22fdcd65d76dbd5cad0ef20
#
_cell.length_a   1.000
_cell.length_b   1.000
_cell.length_c   1.000
_cell.angle_alpha   90.00
_cell.angle_beta   90.00
_cell.angle_gamma   90.00
#
_symmetry.space_group_name_H-M   'P 1'
#
loop_
_entity.id
_entity.type
_entity.pdbx_description
1 polymer ?
#
loop_
_entity_poly.entity_id
_entity_poly.type
_entity_poly.pdbx_seq_one_letter_code
_entity_poly.pdbx_strand_id
1 'polypeptide(L)'
;ARTSRLLEAQSALVTNQSSRLRVARAMYAMRFPGEDVSVLTMQQLRGREGARVRAAYREVARDYGVEWKSRNYKPDDFEAGDDLNMALSAATACLYGVVHAVVVALGCSPALGFVHTGHDRSFVYDVADLYKVEIAVPAAFRVVASESVDIGADVRRAMRDAMYDAHLMERCTRDVHRLLDSRGESDTDYLVDIVELWDWRGN
;
A
#
# COMPACT_ATOMS: atom_id res chain seq x y z
N ALA A 1 -9.18 23.78 10.48
CA ALA A 1 -9.21 22.94 9.59
C ALA A 1 -8.00 22.01 9.49
N ARG A 2 -8.06 20.87 10.23
CA ARG A 2 -6.98 19.87 10.25
C ARG A 2 -6.83 19.12 8.92
N THR A 3 -7.93 18.98 8.16
CA THR A 3 -7.97 18.27 6.87
C THR A 3 -7.21 18.97 5.73
N SER A 4 -7.04 20.30 5.74
CA SER A 4 -6.27 21.00 4.71
C SER A 4 -4.75 20.89 4.90
N ARG A 5 -4.28 20.69 6.13
CA ARG A 5 -2.85 20.67 6.47
C ARG A 5 -2.08 19.56 5.73
N LEU A 6 -2.61 18.35 5.70
CA LEU A 6 -1.96 17.22 5.01
C LEU A 6 -1.97 17.42 3.48
N LEU A 7 -3.04 17.97 2.91
CA LEU A 7 -3.10 18.30 1.49
C LEU A 7 -2.07 19.38 1.12
N GLU A 8 -1.94 20.41 1.93
CA GLU A 8 -0.95 21.49 1.72
C GLU A 8 0.48 20.94 1.80
N ALA A 9 0.77 20.11 2.80
CA ALA A 9 2.07 19.43 2.94
C ALA A 9 2.34 18.50 1.74
N GLN A 10 1.38 17.67 1.35
CA GLN A 10 1.48 16.80 0.20
C GLN A 10 1.80 17.58 -1.08
N SER A 11 1.05 18.66 -1.35
CA SER A 11 1.25 19.51 -2.51
C SER A 11 2.65 20.14 -2.55
N ALA A 12 3.10 20.70 -1.42
CA ALA A 12 4.42 21.28 -1.30
C ALA A 12 5.56 20.27 -1.51
N LEU A 13 5.40 19.06 -0.96
CA LEU A 13 6.39 18.00 -1.08
C LEU A 13 6.46 17.40 -2.50
N VAL A 14 5.32 17.24 -3.18
CA VAL A 14 5.26 16.67 -4.54
C VAL A 14 5.83 17.64 -5.58
N THR A 15 5.58 18.91 -5.45
CA THR A 15 6.02 19.94 -6.41
C THR A 15 7.52 20.24 -6.34
N ASN A 16 8.16 19.99 -5.21
CA ASN A 16 9.61 20.16 -5.06
C ASN A 16 10.33 18.83 -5.32
N GLN A 17 11.20 18.81 -6.34
CA GLN A 17 11.90 17.60 -6.78
C GLN A 17 12.73 16.92 -5.66
N SER A 18 13.44 17.70 -4.84
CA SER A 18 14.28 17.20 -3.75
C SER A 18 13.43 16.59 -2.63
N SER A 19 12.35 17.27 -2.23
CA SER A 19 11.41 16.79 -1.22
C SER A 19 10.67 15.55 -1.70
N ARG A 20 10.24 15.52 -2.95
CA ARG A 20 9.62 14.37 -3.57
C ARG A 20 10.52 13.13 -3.53
N LEU A 21 11.80 13.29 -3.90
CA LEU A 21 12.78 12.19 -3.85
C LEU A 21 13.02 11.72 -2.41
N ARG A 22 13.05 12.64 -1.44
CA ARG A 22 13.17 12.31 -0.02
C ARG A 22 12.00 11.44 0.44
N VAL A 23 10.76 11.80 0.12
CA VAL A 23 9.58 10.99 0.45
C VAL A 23 9.61 9.63 -0.24
N ALA A 24 9.98 9.57 -1.51
CA ALA A 24 10.13 8.31 -2.24
C ALA A 24 11.18 7.37 -1.59
N ARG A 25 12.29 7.93 -1.12
CA ARG A 25 13.31 7.17 -0.37
C ARG A 25 12.75 6.66 0.97
N ALA A 26 11.99 7.48 1.68
CA ALA A 26 11.34 7.05 2.93
C ALA A 26 10.35 5.91 2.68
N MET A 27 9.50 6.00 1.65
CA MET A 27 8.59 4.93 1.25
C MET A 27 9.35 3.63 0.92
N TYR A 28 10.45 3.72 0.19
CA TYR A 28 11.27 2.57 -0.14
C TYR A 28 11.88 1.92 1.13
N ALA A 29 12.44 2.74 2.03
CA ALA A 29 13.02 2.25 3.29
C ALA A 29 11.98 1.58 4.20
N MET A 30 10.73 2.06 4.18
CA MET A 30 9.62 1.43 4.92
C MET A 30 9.26 0.05 4.36
N ARG A 31 9.34 -0.12 3.03
CA ARG A 31 9.05 -1.40 2.37
C ARG A 31 10.18 -2.42 2.48
N PHE A 32 11.42 -1.95 2.48
CA PHE A 32 12.63 -2.77 2.44
C PHE A 32 13.62 -2.30 3.52
N PRO A 33 13.34 -2.59 4.78
CA PRO A 33 14.18 -2.15 5.89
C PRO A 33 15.60 -2.74 5.79
N GLY A 34 16.59 -1.96 6.24
CA GLY A 34 18.00 -2.35 6.25
C GLY A 34 18.79 -1.97 5.00
N GLU A 35 18.15 -1.37 3.98
CA GLU A 35 18.88 -0.84 2.82
C GLU A 35 19.19 0.64 2.97
N ASP A 36 20.42 1.03 2.67
CA ASP A 36 20.78 2.45 2.53
C ASP A 36 20.28 2.96 1.17
N VAL A 37 19.31 3.85 1.22
CA VAL A 37 18.68 4.49 0.06
C VAL A 37 19.01 5.97 -0.02
N SER A 38 19.80 6.52 0.89
CA SER A 38 20.04 7.96 1.07
C SER A 38 20.59 8.67 -0.17
N VAL A 39 21.36 7.95 -0.99
CA VAL A 39 22.00 8.49 -2.21
C VAL A 39 21.31 8.04 -3.51
N LEU A 40 20.28 7.19 -3.45
CA LEU A 40 19.66 6.64 -4.64
C LEU A 40 18.79 7.68 -5.37
N THR A 41 18.88 7.70 -6.69
CA THR A 41 17.97 8.43 -7.56
C THR A 41 16.62 7.72 -7.68
N MET A 42 15.58 8.43 -8.15
CA MET A 42 14.26 7.84 -8.41
C MET A 42 14.33 6.62 -9.35
N GLN A 43 15.16 6.69 -10.39
CA GLN A 43 15.34 5.58 -11.33
C GLN A 43 15.98 4.36 -10.67
N GLN A 44 16.98 4.57 -9.82
CA GLN A 44 17.63 3.48 -9.06
C GLN A 44 16.68 2.85 -8.05
N LEU A 45 15.85 3.64 -7.35
CA LEU A 45 14.82 3.13 -6.45
C LEU A 45 13.85 2.21 -7.20
N ARG A 46 13.30 2.66 -8.33
CA ARG A 46 12.40 1.85 -9.17
C ARG A 46 13.04 0.56 -9.68
N GLY A 47 14.30 0.61 -10.08
CA GLY A 47 15.02 -0.57 -10.54
C GLY A 47 15.22 -1.61 -9.42
N ARG A 48 15.60 -1.16 -8.23
CA ARG A 48 15.75 -2.04 -7.05
C ARG A 48 14.41 -2.59 -6.59
N GLU A 49 13.37 -1.77 -6.58
CA GLU A 49 12.01 -2.18 -6.23
C GLU A 49 11.53 -3.37 -7.05
N GLY A 50 11.66 -3.29 -8.37
CA GLY A 50 11.25 -4.40 -9.25
C GLY A 50 11.97 -5.72 -8.94
N ALA A 51 13.25 -5.69 -8.57
CA ALA A 51 13.99 -6.88 -8.16
C ALA A 51 13.50 -7.42 -6.82
N ARG A 52 13.28 -6.54 -5.84
CA ARG A 52 12.80 -6.91 -4.49
C ARG A 52 11.39 -7.49 -4.51
N VAL A 53 10.49 -6.85 -5.24
CA VAL A 53 9.12 -7.34 -5.41
C VAL A 53 9.13 -8.74 -6.03
N ARG A 54 9.91 -8.96 -7.09
CA ARG A 54 10.02 -10.30 -7.69
C ARG A 54 10.58 -11.34 -6.73
N ALA A 55 11.57 -10.98 -5.91
CA ALA A 55 12.12 -11.87 -4.88
C ALA A 55 11.07 -12.25 -3.84
N ALA A 56 10.32 -11.27 -3.33
CA ALA A 56 9.25 -11.48 -2.36
C ALA A 56 8.12 -12.39 -2.90
N TYR A 57 7.73 -12.19 -4.17
CA TYR A 57 6.74 -13.08 -4.80
C TYR A 57 7.23 -14.53 -4.92
N ARG A 58 8.52 -14.74 -5.23
CA ARG A 58 9.10 -16.10 -5.29
C ARG A 58 9.16 -16.75 -3.91
N GLU A 59 9.45 -15.97 -2.88
CA GLU A 59 9.46 -16.44 -1.48
C GLU A 59 8.08 -16.91 -1.07
N VAL A 60 7.07 -16.06 -1.23
CA VAL A 60 5.68 -16.40 -0.92
C VAL A 60 5.18 -17.59 -1.74
N ALA A 61 5.52 -17.65 -3.04
CA ALA A 61 5.17 -18.77 -3.89
C ALA A 61 5.72 -20.10 -3.35
N ARG A 62 6.97 -20.10 -2.90
CA ARG A 62 7.60 -21.28 -2.28
C ARG A 62 6.95 -21.66 -0.97
N ASP A 63 6.62 -20.67 -0.11
CA ASP A 63 6.05 -20.90 1.21
C ASP A 63 4.65 -21.53 1.12
N TYR A 64 3.88 -21.17 0.08
CA TYR A 64 2.55 -21.73 -0.16
C TYR A 64 2.54 -22.90 -1.16
N GLY A 65 3.68 -23.31 -1.73
CA GLY A 65 3.77 -24.39 -2.70
C GLY A 65 3.04 -24.09 -4.03
N VAL A 66 2.87 -22.81 -4.38
CA VAL A 66 2.17 -22.37 -5.59
C VAL A 66 3.18 -22.02 -6.67
N GLU A 67 3.01 -22.54 -7.90
CA GLU A 67 3.88 -22.18 -9.01
C GLU A 67 3.67 -20.73 -9.43
N TRP A 68 4.75 -19.94 -9.49
CA TRP A 68 4.72 -18.55 -9.97
C TRP A 68 5.80 -18.31 -11.01
N LYS A 69 5.39 -17.95 -12.22
CA LYS A 69 6.29 -17.65 -13.33
C LYS A 69 6.49 -16.15 -13.53
N SER A 70 5.37 -15.41 -13.59
CA SER A 70 5.37 -13.96 -13.73
C SER A 70 3.94 -13.44 -13.54
N ARG A 71 3.81 -12.14 -13.23
CA ARG A 71 2.50 -11.49 -13.25
C ARG A 71 2.12 -11.17 -14.69
N ASN A 72 1.14 -11.88 -15.23
CA ASN A 72 0.57 -11.61 -16.55
C ASN A 72 -0.67 -10.74 -16.37
N TYR A 73 -0.48 -9.41 -16.33
CA TYR A 73 -1.57 -8.47 -16.22
C TYR A 73 -2.03 -8.05 -17.62
N LYS A 74 -3.22 -8.49 -18.03
CA LYS A 74 -3.93 -7.97 -19.19
C LYS A 74 -5.15 -7.24 -18.68
N PRO A 75 -5.23 -5.90 -18.83
CA PRO A 75 -6.32 -5.09 -18.28
C PRO A 75 -7.70 -5.47 -18.78
N ASP A 76 -7.79 -6.04 -20.00
CA ASP A 76 -9.03 -6.28 -20.73
C ASP A 76 -9.44 -7.77 -20.77
N ASP A 77 -8.70 -8.66 -20.10
CA ASP A 77 -8.92 -10.11 -20.16
C ASP A 77 -8.81 -10.73 -18.76
N PHE A 78 -9.89 -10.65 -17.98
CA PHE A 78 -9.99 -11.21 -16.64
C PHE A 78 -10.11 -12.74 -16.65
N GLU A 79 -10.55 -13.35 -17.75
CA GLU A 79 -10.76 -14.79 -17.84
C GLU A 79 -9.53 -15.57 -18.35
N ALA A 80 -8.56 -14.89 -18.97
CA ALA A 80 -7.32 -15.53 -19.47
C ALA A 80 -6.18 -15.59 -18.43
N GLY A 81 -6.38 -15.08 -17.21
CA GLY A 81 -5.44 -15.19 -16.10
C GLY A 81 -5.58 -16.54 -15.41
N ASP A 82 -4.47 -17.15 -15.02
CA ASP A 82 -4.50 -18.25 -14.08
C ASP A 82 -5.13 -17.78 -12.75
N ASP A 83 -5.57 -18.72 -11.93
CA ASP A 83 -6.22 -18.49 -10.62
C ASP A 83 -5.41 -17.53 -9.75
N LEU A 84 -4.10 -17.60 -9.82
CA LEU A 84 -3.22 -16.74 -9.07
C LEU A 84 -3.26 -15.27 -9.55
N ASN A 85 -3.32 -15.02 -10.84
CA ASN A 85 -3.46 -13.66 -11.36
C ASN A 85 -4.82 -13.05 -11.01
N MET A 86 -5.89 -13.85 -11.03
CA MET A 86 -7.22 -13.43 -10.54
C MET A 86 -7.17 -13.10 -9.04
N ALA A 87 -6.58 -13.97 -8.23
CA ALA A 87 -6.43 -13.78 -6.79
C ALA A 87 -5.61 -12.51 -6.47
N LEU A 88 -4.47 -12.32 -7.12
CA LEU A 88 -3.62 -11.14 -6.95
C LEU A 88 -4.32 -9.84 -7.38
N SER A 89 -5.12 -9.89 -8.43
CA SER A 89 -5.89 -8.73 -8.90
C SER A 89 -6.99 -8.36 -7.91
N ALA A 90 -7.75 -9.35 -7.41
CA ALA A 90 -8.77 -9.14 -6.40
C ALA A 90 -8.19 -8.64 -5.07
N ALA A 91 -7.09 -9.24 -4.59
CA ALA A 91 -6.40 -8.80 -3.37
C ALA A 91 -5.88 -7.36 -3.48
N THR A 92 -5.26 -7.03 -4.61
CA THR A 92 -4.77 -5.68 -4.87
C THR A 92 -5.90 -4.65 -4.93
N ALA A 93 -7.04 -5.00 -5.55
CA ALA A 93 -8.21 -4.13 -5.60
C ALA A 93 -8.79 -3.86 -4.20
N CYS A 94 -8.87 -4.88 -3.33
CA CYS A 94 -9.29 -4.71 -1.93
C CYS A 94 -8.36 -3.76 -1.18
N LEU A 95 -7.04 -3.96 -1.29
CA LEU A 95 -6.04 -3.10 -0.65
C LEU A 95 -6.16 -1.65 -1.12
N TYR A 96 -6.28 -1.43 -2.44
CA TYR A 96 -6.44 -0.09 -3.01
C TYR A 96 -7.71 0.60 -2.53
N GLY A 97 -8.82 -0.13 -2.37
CA GLY A 97 -10.07 0.42 -1.88
C GLY A 97 -9.94 0.96 -0.44
N VAL A 98 -9.34 0.18 0.46
CA VAL A 98 -9.15 0.59 1.85
C VAL A 98 -8.16 1.75 1.97
N VAL A 99 -7.00 1.67 1.28
CA VAL A 99 -6.02 2.75 1.27
C VAL A 99 -6.59 4.03 0.68
N HIS A 100 -7.39 3.94 -0.38
CA HIS A 100 -8.08 5.10 -0.96
C HIS A 100 -9.01 5.77 0.06
N ALA A 101 -9.81 4.98 0.77
CA ALA A 101 -10.69 5.52 1.80
C ALA A 101 -9.91 6.25 2.89
N VAL A 102 -8.79 5.71 3.37
CA VAL A 102 -7.92 6.35 4.36
C VAL A 102 -7.30 7.64 3.81
N VAL A 103 -6.73 7.62 2.60
CA VAL A 103 -6.13 8.80 1.96
C VAL A 103 -7.13 9.95 1.84
N VAL A 104 -8.37 9.65 1.42
CA VAL A 104 -9.44 10.66 1.31
C VAL A 104 -9.91 11.14 2.68
N ALA A 105 -10.07 10.24 3.66
CA ALA A 105 -10.47 10.59 5.02
C ALA A 105 -9.45 11.51 5.71
N LEU A 106 -8.15 11.36 5.38
CA LEU A 106 -7.08 12.25 5.85
C LEU A 106 -7.04 13.60 5.10
N GLY A 107 -7.90 13.80 4.09
CA GLY A 107 -7.94 15.00 3.28
C GLY A 107 -6.80 15.10 2.25
N CYS A 108 -6.05 14.02 2.02
CA CYS A 108 -5.00 13.97 1.01
C CYS A 108 -5.58 13.81 -0.40
N SER A 109 -4.86 14.28 -1.42
CA SER A 109 -5.20 14.06 -2.81
C SER A 109 -4.78 12.65 -3.26
N PRO A 110 -5.70 11.80 -3.75
CA PRO A 110 -5.35 10.49 -4.31
C PRO A 110 -4.39 10.58 -5.51
N ALA A 111 -4.42 11.67 -6.26
CA ALA A 111 -3.67 11.85 -7.52
C ALA A 111 -2.23 12.36 -7.32
N LEU A 112 -1.92 13.01 -6.19
CA LEU A 112 -0.60 13.61 -5.96
C LEU A 112 0.40 12.59 -5.40
N GLY A 113 0.88 11.69 -6.25
CA GLY A 113 1.85 10.66 -5.88
C GLY A 113 3.31 11.10 -5.97
N PHE A 114 4.17 10.44 -5.21
CA PHE A 114 5.62 10.68 -5.13
C PHE A 114 6.42 9.80 -6.09
N VAL A 115 6.06 8.51 -6.17
CA VAL A 115 6.68 7.51 -7.04
C VAL A 115 5.85 7.31 -8.30
N HIS A 116 4.55 7.03 -8.14
CA HIS A 116 3.60 6.98 -9.24
C HIS A 116 3.14 8.40 -9.60
N THR A 117 2.95 8.66 -10.89
CA THR A 117 2.53 9.98 -11.39
C THR A 117 1.67 9.85 -12.63
N GLY A 118 0.81 10.84 -12.85
CA GLY A 118 -0.01 10.91 -14.06
C GLY A 118 -1.28 10.04 -14.02
N HIS A 119 -1.65 9.52 -12.84
CA HIS A 119 -2.86 8.75 -12.63
C HIS A 119 -3.68 9.35 -11.49
N ASP A 120 -5.02 9.27 -11.57
CA ASP A 120 -5.96 9.78 -10.58
C ASP A 120 -5.79 9.16 -9.17
N ARG A 121 -5.12 8.01 -9.07
CA ARG A 121 -4.83 7.27 -7.84
C ARG A 121 -3.33 7.08 -7.58
N SER A 122 -2.48 7.96 -8.09
CA SER A 122 -1.02 7.83 -7.96
C SER A 122 -0.56 7.71 -6.50
N PHE A 123 -1.10 8.54 -5.59
CA PHE A 123 -0.76 8.48 -4.16
C PHE A 123 -1.35 7.25 -3.47
N VAL A 124 -2.52 6.78 -3.88
CA VAL A 124 -3.10 5.54 -3.39
C VAL A 124 -2.19 4.36 -3.71
N TYR A 125 -1.64 4.31 -4.92
CA TYR A 125 -0.68 3.25 -5.30
C TYR A 125 0.60 3.33 -4.48
N ASP A 126 1.14 4.54 -4.29
CA ASP A 126 2.35 4.77 -3.48
C ASP A 126 2.17 4.22 -2.05
N VAL A 127 1.06 4.56 -1.40
CA VAL A 127 0.77 4.14 -0.03
C VAL A 127 0.42 2.64 0.04
N ALA A 128 -0.37 2.13 -0.90
CA ALA A 128 -0.75 0.72 -0.92
C ALA A 128 0.45 -0.20 -1.14
N ASP A 129 1.44 0.23 -1.91
CA ASP A 129 2.66 -0.53 -2.13
C ASP A 129 3.50 -0.75 -0.86
N LEU A 130 3.29 0.05 0.20
CA LEU A 130 3.91 -0.20 1.52
C LEU A 130 3.46 -1.53 2.14
N TYR A 131 2.25 -1.99 1.83
CA TYR A 131 1.60 -3.14 2.47
C TYR A 131 1.38 -4.32 1.53
N LYS A 132 1.52 -4.12 0.23
CA LYS A 132 1.13 -5.10 -0.80
C LYS A 132 1.83 -6.43 -0.66
N VAL A 133 3.15 -6.42 -0.45
CA VAL A 133 3.96 -7.63 -0.31
C VAL A 133 3.66 -8.35 1.01
N GLU A 134 3.38 -7.59 2.07
CA GLU A 134 3.10 -8.13 3.40
C GLU A 134 1.68 -8.71 3.51
N ILE A 135 0.69 -8.06 2.90
CA ILE A 135 -0.73 -8.37 3.14
C ILE A 135 -1.39 -9.00 1.90
N ALA A 136 -1.37 -8.31 0.75
CA ALA A 136 -2.15 -8.73 -0.41
C ALA A 136 -1.56 -9.95 -1.10
N VAL A 137 -0.24 -10.03 -1.23
CA VAL A 137 0.41 -11.15 -1.90
C VAL A 137 0.21 -12.46 -1.13
N PRO A 138 0.53 -12.56 0.19
CA PRO A 138 0.28 -13.80 0.94
C PRO A 138 -1.19 -14.20 0.98
N ALA A 139 -2.13 -13.25 1.08
CA ALA A 139 -3.56 -13.55 1.06
C ALA A 139 -4.00 -14.20 -0.25
N ALA A 140 -3.52 -13.70 -1.40
CA ALA A 140 -3.82 -14.27 -2.70
C ALA A 140 -3.23 -15.68 -2.87
N PHE A 141 -1.96 -15.87 -2.51
CA PHE A 141 -1.30 -17.18 -2.61
C PHE A 141 -1.95 -18.22 -1.70
N ARG A 142 -2.33 -17.85 -0.47
CA ARG A 142 -3.04 -18.71 0.46
C ARG A 142 -4.36 -19.23 -0.11
N VAL A 143 -5.14 -18.39 -0.75
CA VAL A 143 -6.42 -18.76 -1.35
C VAL A 143 -6.22 -19.73 -2.52
N VAL A 144 -5.23 -19.48 -3.37
CA VAL A 144 -4.92 -20.39 -4.49
C VAL A 144 -4.41 -21.73 -3.97
N ALA A 145 -3.53 -21.74 -2.98
CA ALA A 145 -3.03 -22.97 -2.35
C ALA A 145 -4.13 -23.81 -1.69
N SER A 146 -5.27 -23.21 -1.32
CA SER A 146 -6.43 -23.92 -0.75
C SER A 146 -7.37 -24.52 -1.81
N GLU A 147 -7.02 -24.43 -3.11
CA GLU A 147 -7.83 -24.92 -4.22
C GLU A 147 -9.28 -24.39 -4.18
N SER A 148 -9.43 -23.10 -3.89
CA SER A 148 -10.73 -22.41 -3.75
C SER A 148 -11.58 -22.52 -5.01
N VAL A 149 -12.86 -22.82 -4.85
CA VAL A 149 -13.85 -22.86 -5.93
C VAL A 149 -14.34 -21.45 -6.32
N ASP A 150 -14.36 -20.51 -5.36
CA ASP A 150 -14.72 -19.11 -5.59
C ASP A 150 -13.57 -18.19 -5.12
N ILE A 151 -12.54 -18.12 -5.96
CA ILE A 151 -11.33 -17.34 -5.70
C ILE A 151 -11.67 -15.89 -5.34
N GLY A 152 -12.61 -15.27 -6.06
CA GLY A 152 -12.97 -13.88 -5.83
C GLY A 152 -13.57 -13.63 -4.45
N ALA A 153 -14.50 -14.48 -4.00
CA ALA A 153 -15.12 -14.37 -2.67
C ALA A 153 -14.11 -14.70 -1.57
N ASP A 154 -13.31 -15.75 -1.74
CA ASP A 154 -12.34 -16.19 -0.73
C ASP A 154 -11.20 -15.19 -0.57
N VAL A 155 -10.72 -14.59 -1.65
CA VAL A 155 -9.73 -13.51 -1.57
C VAL A 155 -10.28 -12.29 -0.83
N ARG A 156 -11.53 -11.89 -1.08
CA ARG A 156 -12.14 -10.76 -0.33
C ARG A 156 -12.23 -11.06 1.16
N ARG A 157 -12.60 -12.29 1.55
CA ARG A 157 -12.62 -12.72 2.96
C ARG A 157 -11.20 -12.73 3.54
N ALA A 158 -10.25 -13.36 2.85
CA ALA A 158 -8.86 -13.42 3.28
C ALA A 158 -8.23 -12.03 3.43
N MET A 159 -8.53 -11.11 2.52
CA MET A 159 -8.06 -9.72 2.60
C MET A 159 -8.67 -8.95 3.76
N ARG A 160 -9.99 -9.09 4.00
CA ARG A 160 -10.64 -8.47 5.15
C ARG A 160 -9.93 -8.89 6.45
N ASP A 161 -9.73 -10.18 6.64
CA ASP A 161 -9.13 -10.73 7.84
C ASP A 161 -7.66 -10.30 7.96
N ALA A 162 -6.86 -10.39 6.89
CA ALA A 162 -5.46 -9.98 6.88
C ALA A 162 -5.28 -8.48 7.13
N MET A 163 -6.14 -7.62 6.58
CA MET A 163 -6.10 -6.18 6.82
C MET A 163 -6.51 -5.82 8.25
N TYR A 164 -7.47 -6.55 8.82
CA TYR A 164 -7.88 -6.39 10.21
C TYR A 164 -6.75 -6.80 11.17
N ASP A 165 -6.19 -7.99 11.01
CA ASP A 165 -5.10 -8.51 11.85
C ASP A 165 -3.84 -7.64 11.77
N ALA A 166 -3.57 -7.06 10.60
CA ALA A 166 -2.47 -6.15 10.39
C ALA A 166 -2.73 -4.72 10.89
N HIS A 167 -3.91 -4.40 11.44
CA HIS A 167 -4.30 -3.03 11.81
C HIS A 167 -4.04 -2.03 10.67
N LEU A 168 -4.41 -2.39 9.42
CA LEU A 168 -4.00 -1.66 8.23
C LEU A 168 -4.41 -0.19 8.25
N MET A 169 -5.64 0.13 8.68
CA MET A 169 -6.14 1.51 8.66
C MET A 169 -5.36 2.43 9.59
N GLU A 170 -5.05 1.95 10.80
CA GLU A 170 -4.24 2.68 11.79
C GLU A 170 -2.80 2.86 11.30
N ARG A 171 -2.19 1.79 10.79
CA ARG A 171 -0.83 1.84 10.20
C ARG A 171 -0.78 2.80 9.02
N CYS A 172 -1.75 2.72 8.11
CA CYS A 172 -1.83 3.59 6.94
C CYS A 172 -1.95 5.07 7.35
N THR A 173 -2.81 5.37 8.33
CA THR A 173 -2.97 6.72 8.88
C THR A 173 -1.64 7.24 9.43
N ARG A 174 -1.00 6.49 10.33
CA ARG A 174 0.29 6.84 10.92
C ARG A 174 1.38 7.02 9.85
N ASP A 175 1.46 6.11 8.89
CA ASP A 175 2.51 6.12 7.88
C ASP A 175 2.34 7.28 6.90
N VAL A 176 1.09 7.66 6.54
CA VAL A 176 0.82 8.88 5.76
C VAL A 176 1.25 10.13 6.52
N HIS A 177 0.91 10.25 7.81
CA HIS A 177 1.40 11.35 8.64
C HIS A 177 2.93 11.41 8.67
N ARG A 178 3.59 10.30 8.93
CA ARG A 178 5.06 10.20 8.97
C ARG A 178 5.71 10.65 7.65
N LEU A 179 5.11 10.32 6.51
CA LEU A 179 5.63 10.68 5.19
C LEU A 179 5.43 12.16 4.86
N LEU A 180 4.31 12.74 5.26
CA LEU A 180 3.91 14.10 4.89
C LEU A 180 4.27 15.14 5.94
N ASP A 181 4.30 14.78 7.22
CA ASP A 181 4.57 15.71 8.31
C ASP A 181 6.06 15.74 8.66
N SER A 182 6.78 16.69 8.07
CA SER A 182 8.21 16.88 8.32
C SER A 182 8.53 17.67 9.60
N ARG A 183 7.52 18.02 10.41
CA ARG A 183 7.68 18.95 11.56
C ARG A 183 7.91 18.26 12.90
N GLY A 184 8.01 16.93 12.96
CA GLY A 184 8.43 16.23 14.20
C GLY A 184 7.48 16.36 15.39
N GLU A 185 6.20 16.67 15.18
CA GLU A 185 5.20 16.59 16.24
C GLU A 185 4.94 15.12 16.60
N SER A 186 4.93 14.81 17.87
CA SER A 186 4.91 13.46 18.43
C SER A 186 3.71 12.64 17.94
N ASP A 187 3.94 11.37 17.60
CA ASP A 187 2.97 10.37 17.12
C ASP A 187 1.73 10.22 18.05
N THR A 188 1.79 10.73 19.29
CA THR A 188 0.76 10.54 20.32
C THR A 188 -0.47 11.42 20.14
N ASP A 189 -0.33 12.63 19.61
CA ASP A 189 -1.46 13.58 19.53
C ASP A 189 -2.49 13.21 18.45
N TYR A 190 -2.07 12.48 17.40
CA TYR A 190 -2.97 12.09 16.32
C TYR A 190 -3.82 10.85 16.64
N LEU A 191 -3.27 9.93 17.42
CA LEU A 191 -3.98 8.70 17.81
C LEU A 191 -5.12 9.00 18.79
N VAL A 192 -4.96 10.00 19.64
CA VAL A 192 -6.00 10.40 20.63
C VAL A 192 -7.24 10.93 19.91
N ASP A 193 -7.09 11.77 18.90
CA ASP A 193 -8.22 12.34 18.15
C ASP A 193 -8.96 11.30 17.29
N ILE A 194 -8.28 10.26 16.82
CA ILE A 194 -8.91 9.17 16.04
C ILE A 194 -9.70 8.25 16.97
N VAL A 195 -9.20 7.99 18.17
CA VAL A 195 -9.88 7.15 19.17
C VAL A 195 -11.14 7.85 19.70
N GLU A 196 -11.11 9.16 19.92
CA GLU A 196 -12.30 9.92 20.35
C GLU A 196 -13.43 9.93 19.32
N LEU A 197 -13.12 9.89 18.01
CA LEU A 197 -14.12 9.78 16.94
C LEU A 197 -14.79 8.39 16.86
N TRP A 198 -14.20 7.36 17.46
CA TRP A 198 -14.69 5.97 17.43
C TRP A 198 -15.12 5.43 18.78
N ASP A 199 -15.00 6.20 19.87
CA ASP A 199 -15.53 5.80 21.17
C ASP A 199 -17.06 6.00 21.21
N TRP A 200 -17.76 5.17 20.42
CA TRP A 200 -19.20 5.03 20.48
C TRP A 200 -19.60 4.10 21.62
N ARG A 201 -19.32 4.48 22.83
CA ARG A 201 -19.98 3.94 24.02
C ARG A 201 -21.20 4.81 24.30
N GLY A 202 -22.29 4.44 23.61
CA GLY A 202 -23.58 4.96 23.98
C GLY A 202 -23.91 4.57 25.43
N ASN A 203 -24.22 5.55 26.25
CA ASN A 203 -25.14 5.40 27.38
C ASN A 203 -26.52 5.21 26.83
#